data_6fcc50114c3bec97d7909460ae980ac8
#
_entry.id   6fcc50114c3bec97d7909460ae980ac8
#
_cell.length_a   1.000
_cell.length_b   1.000
_cell.length_c   1.000
_cell.angle_alpha   90.00
_cell.angle_beta   90.00
_cell.angle_gamma   90.00
#
_symmetry.space_group_name_H-M   'P 1'
#
loop_
_entity.id
_entity.type
_entity.pdbx_description
1 polymer ?
#
loop_
_entity_poly.entity_id
_entity_poly.type
_entity_poly.pdbx_seq_one_letter_code
_entity_poly.pdbx_strand_id
1 'polypeptide(L)'
;LPALPLVSGQYAVALWLGIDGQYAAVLWSHMLWVLPWMLLVLQPAWRRLDPRLILTARTLGWRQAKIFWFVKCPLMIRPALLAFATGFSVSMAQYMPTLWLGAGRFTTLTTEAVALSSGGSIPILASRALGLLLLTSSVFALAALLSRLVGRHRQGLR
;
A
#
# COMPACT_ATOMS: atom_id res chain seq x y z
N LEU A 1 -11.46 13.56 5.01
CA LEU A 1 -12.58 13.52 4.07
C LEU A 1 -13.60 12.50 4.55
N PRO A 2 -14.90 12.78 4.45
CA PRO A 2 -15.94 11.82 4.83
C PRO A 2 -15.88 10.61 3.89
N ALA A 3 -15.69 9.42 4.47
CA ALA A 3 -15.44 8.19 3.69
C ALA A 3 -16.65 7.77 2.85
N LEU A 4 -17.86 7.89 3.40
CA LEU A 4 -19.09 7.46 2.72
C LEU A 4 -19.39 8.22 1.41
N PRO A 5 -19.38 9.56 1.35
CA PRO A 5 -19.55 10.27 0.08
C PRO A 5 -18.51 9.95 -0.97
N LEU A 6 -17.26 9.67 -0.56
CA LEU A 6 -16.19 9.29 -1.48
C LEU A 6 -16.45 7.91 -2.10
N VAL A 7 -16.81 6.93 -1.27
CA VAL A 7 -17.12 5.57 -1.74
C VAL A 7 -18.38 5.56 -2.62
N SER A 8 -19.41 6.31 -2.25
CA SER A 8 -20.63 6.42 -3.07
C SER A 8 -20.35 7.08 -4.43
N GLY A 9 -19.50 8.11 -4.47
CA GLY A 9 -19.03 8.70 -5.73
C GLY A 9 -18.24 7.72 -6.59
N GLN A 10 -17.35 6.94 -6.00
CA GLN A 10 -16.61 5.88 -6.70
C GLN A 10 -17.57 4.81 -7.26
N TYR A 11 -18.57 4.41 -6.48
CA TYR A 11 -19.57 3.45 -6.92
C TYR A 11 -20.41 3.98 -8.09
N ALA A 12 -20.84 5.23 -8.04
CA ALA A 12 -21.55 5.87 -9.14
C ALA A 12 -20.73 5.87 -10.44
N VAL A 13 -19.42 6.16 -10.34
CA VAL A 13 -18.52 6.10 -11.51
C VAL A 13 -18.36 4.67 -12.00
N ALA A 14 -18.24 3.68 -11.12
CA ALA A 14 -18.14 2.26 -11.50
C ALA A 14 -19.39 1.78 -12.24
N LEU A 15 -20.58 2.18 -11.77
CA LEU A 15 -21.85 1.92 -12.45
C LEU A 15 -21.89 2.56 -13.84
N TRP A 16 -21.49 3.82 -13.95
CA TRP A 16 -21.47 4.54 -15.22
C TRP A 16 -20.50 3.90 -16.25
N LEU A 17 -19.38 3.35 -15.78
CA LEU A 17 -18.41 2.63 -16.60
C LEU A 17 -18.78 1.15 -16.87
N GLY A 18 -19.82 0.63 -16.23
CA GLY A 18 -20.23 -0.78 -16.33
C GLY A 18 -19.21 -1.78 -15.77
N ILE A 19 -18.39 -1.34 -14.79
CA ILE A 19 -17.36 -2.18 -14.15
C ILE A 19 -17.73 -2.60 -12.72
N ASP A 20 -18.91 -2.24 -12.23
CA ASP A 20 -19.39 -2.62 -10.91
C ASP A 20 -19.42 -4.15 -10.74
N GLY A 21 -19.10 -4.61 -9.52
CA GLY A 21 -18.98 -6.04 -9.22
C GLY A 21 -17.83 -6.76 -9.93
N GLN A 22 -16.92 -6.03 -10.58
CA GLN A 22 -15.71 -6.59 -11.19
C GLN A 22 -14.48 -6.33 -10.29
N TYR A 23 -13.48 -7.20 -10.41
CA TYR A 23 -12.21 -7.05 -9.69
C TYR A 23 -11.52 -5.71 -9.99
N ALA A 24 -11.65 -5.23 -11.23
CA ALA A 24 -11.07 -3.94 -11.65
C ALA A 24 -11.63 -2.74 -10.86
N ALA A 25 -12.93 -2.73 -10.56
CA ALA A 25 -13.55 -1.67 -9.78
C ALA A 25 -13.05 -1.67 -8.33
N VAL A 26 -12.92 -2.86 -7.72
CA VAL A 26 -12.39 -3.01 -6.37
C VAL A 26 -10.93 -2.54 -6.33
N LEU A 27 -10.10 -3.00 -7.27
CA LEU A 27 -8.69 -2.62 -7.35
C LEU A 27 -8.53 -1.11 -7.53
N TRP A 28 -9.30 -0.50 -8.44
CA TRP A 28 -9.28 0.95 -8.66
C TRP A 28 -9.65 1.71 -7.39
N SER A 29 -10.70 1.30 -6.72
CA SER A 29 -11.12 1.92 -5.46
C SER A 29 -10.05 1.80 -4.37
N HIS A 30 -9.47 0.61 -4.19
CA HIS A 30 -8.38 0.43 -3.23
C HIS A 30 -7.19 1.33 -3.54
N MET A 31 -6.80 1.45 -4.82
CA MET A 31 -5.69 2.31 -5.23
C MET A 31 -5.91 3.78 -4.88
N LEU A 32 -7.13 4.30 -5.02
CA LEU A 32 -7.46 5.69 -4.67
C LEU A 32 -7.21 5.99 -3.18
N TRP A 33 -7.39 5.00 -2.30
CA TRP A 33 -7.10 5.14 -0.88
C TRP A 33 -5.65 4.84 -0.53
N VAL A 34 -5.05 3.85 -1.16
CA VAL A 34 -3.69 3.37 -0.87
C VAL A 34 -2.63 4.35 -1.34
N LEU A 35 -2.77 4.88 -2.57
CA LEU A 35 -1.75 5.74 -3.18
C LEU A 35 -1.41 6.99 -2.35
N PRO A 36 -2.37 7.76 -1.82
CA PRO A 36 -2.04 8.91 -0.99
C PRO A 36 -1.18 8.56 0.22
N TRP A 37 -1.49 7.47 0.92
CA TRP A 37 -0.72 7.02 2.07
C TRP A 37 0.68 6.58 1.70
N MET A 38 0.83 5.84 0.61
CA MET A 38 2.15 5.45 0.10
C MET A 38 2.99 6.68 -0.28
N LEU A 39 2.38 7.67 -0.94
CA LEU A 39 3.06 8.92 -1.32
C LEU A 39 3.49 9.71 -0.09
N LEU A 40 2.66 9.81 0.95
CA LEU A 40 3.02 10.48 2.20
C LEU A 40 4.24 9.83 2.88
N VAL A 41 4.35 8.51 2.84
CA VAL A 41 5.51 7.78 3.38
C VAL A 41 6.76 7.98 2.51
N LEU A 42 6.62 8.03 1.18
CA LEU A 42 7.73 8.18 0.24
C LEU A 42 8.25 9.61 0.14
N GLN A 43 7.40 10.62 0.30
CA GLN A 43 7.73 12.02 0.10
C GLN A 43 8.94 12.51 0.91
N PRO A 44 9.03 12.26 2.24
CA PRO A 44 10.19 12.70 3.02
C PRO A 44 11.50 12.06 2.55
N ALA A 45 11.45 10.79 2.17
CA ALA A 45 12.62 10.08 1.67
C ALA A 45 13.07 10.61 0.32
N TRP A 46 12.13 10.92 -0.57
CA TRP A 46 12.41 11.53 -1.86
C TRP A 46 13.06 12.91 -1.71
N ARG A 47 12.56 13.73 -0.80
CA ARG A 47 13.10 15.08 -0.51
C ARG A 47 14.51 15.05 0.11
N ARG A 48 14.88 13.96 0.77
CA ARG A 48 16.21 13.78 1.39
C ARG A 48 17.26 13.18 0.44
N LEU A 49 16.90 12.91 -0.83
CA LEU A 49 17.89 12.48 -1.81
C LEU A 49 18.91 13.60 -2.05
N ASP A 50 20.19 13.31 -1.82
CA ASP A 50 21.26 14.28 -2.00
C ASP A 50 21.40 14.65 -3.50
N PRO A 51 21.18 15.93 -3.86
CA PRO A 51 21.34 16.38 -5.24
C PRO A 51 22.77 16.18 -5.78
N ARG A 52 23.76 16.16 -4.90
CA ARG A 52 25.17 15.99 -5.29
C ARG A 52 25.40 14.63 -5.96
N LEU A 53 24.77 13.56 -5.48
CA LEU A 53 24.84 12.24 -6.10
C LEU A 53 24.32 12.25 -7.54
N ILE A 54 23.25 13.00 -7.78
CA ILE A 54 22.65 13.16 -9.11
C ILE A 54 23.56 13.99 -10.03
N LEU A 55 24.15 15.07 -9.51
CA LEU A 55 25.08 15.90 -10.25
C LEU A 55 26.33 15.12 -10.63
N THR A 56 26.95 14.40 -9.71
CA THR A 56 28.11 13.56 -9.99
C THR A 56 27.81 12.50 -11.05
N ALA A 57 26.65 11.86 -10.99
CA ALA A 57 26.27 10.90 -12.04
C ALA A 57 26.09 11.57 -13.41
N ARG A 58 25.60 12.83 -13.45
CA ARG A 58 25.48 13.61 -14.70
C ARG A 58 26.85 14.00 -15.27
N THR A 59 27.80 14.42 -14.44
CA THR A 59 29.17 14.73 -14.90
C THR A 59 29.88 13.51 -15.48
N LEU A 60 29.51 12.30 -15.04
CA LEU A 60 29.96 11.04 -15.61
C LEU A 60 29.20 10.63 -16.90
N GLY A 61 28.38 11.53 -17.46
CA GLY A 61 27.65 11.29 -18.71
C GLY A 61 26.45 10.34 -18.58
N TRP A 62 25.96 10.07 -17.36
CA TRP A 62 24.83 9.17 -17.21
C TRP A 62 23.52 9.82 -17.64
N ARG A 63 22.73 9.09 -18.44
CA ARG A 63 21.38 9.49 -18.83
C ARG A 63 20.42 9.39 -17.63
N GLN A 64 19.34 10.19 -17.63
CA GLN A 64 18.32 10.24 -16.57
C GLN A 64 17.77 8.84 -16.16
N ALA A 65 17.50 7.98 -17.14
CA ALA A 65 17.04 6.62 -16.87
C ALA A 65 18.09 5.81 -16.06
N LYS A 66 19.38 5.92 -16.41
CA LYS A 66 20.48 5.24 -15.69
C LYS A 66 20.60 5.76 -14.26
N ILE A 67 20.50 7.09 -14.06
CA ILE A 67 20.52 7.73 -12.75
C ILE A 67 19.32 7.25 -11.92
N PHE A 68 18.14 7.15 -12.52
CA PHE A 68 16.94 6.66 -11.83
C PHE A 68 17.15 5.22 -11.30
N TRP A 69 17.52 4.30 -12.16
CA TRP A 69 17.64 2.88 -11.80
C TRP A 69 18.83 2.57 -10.90
N PHE A 70 19.99 3.21 -11.09
CA PHE A 70 21.22 2.89 -10.38
C PHE A 70 21.52 3.79 -9.17
N VAL A 71 20.90 4.97 -9.08
CA VAL A 71 21.11 5.90 -7.96
C VAL A 71 19.84 6.05 -7.13
N LYS A 72 18.75 6.54 -7.74
CA LYS A 72 17.53 6.84 -6.99
C LYS A 72 16.80 5.59 -6.52
N CYS A 73 16.57 4.62 -7.39
CA CYS A 73 15.83 3.40 -7.06
C CYS A 73 16.47 2.62 -5.90
N PRO A 74 17.78 2.35 -5.86
CA PRO A 74 18.40 1.69 -4.72
C PRO A 74 18.33 2.48 -3.42
N LEU A 75 18.38 3.81 -3.48
CA LEU A 75 18.24 4.66 -2.27
C LEU A 75 16.81 4.67 -1.74
N MET A 76 15.83 4.45 -2.62
CA MET A 76 14.40 4.43 -2.28
C MET A 76 13.87 3.06 -1.87
N ILE A 77 14.64 1.97 -1.98
CA ILE A 77 14.17 0.61 -1.63
C ILE A 77 13.63 0.54 -0.20
N ARG A 78 14.36 1.08 0.78
CA ARG A 78 13.94 1.04 2.19
C ARG A 78 12.62 1.80 2.42
N PRO A 79 12.49 3.08 2.05
CA PRO A 79 11.22 3.78 2.17
C PRO A 79 10.11 3.17 1.30
N ALA A 80 10.44 2.56 0.16
CA ALA A 80 9.48 1.85 -0.67
C ALA A 80 8.91 0.60 0.02
N LEU A 81 9.74 -0.17 0.73
CA LEU A 81 9.27 -1.31 1.53
C LEU A 81 8.32 -0.87 2.64
N LEU A 82 8.62 0.23 3.32
CA LEU A 82 7.75 0.79 4.34
C LEU A 82 6.44 1.33 3.73
N ALA A 83 6.53 2.04 2.61
CA ALA A 83 5.35 2.53 1.88
C ALA A 83 4.46 1.36 1.41
N PHE A 84 5.06 0.26 0.93
CA PHE A 84 4.33 -0.94 0.56
C PHE A 84 3.60 -1.56 1.76
N ALA A 85 4.29 -1.73 2.91
CA ALA A 85 3.67 -2.25 4.12
C ALA A 85 2.50 -1.36 4.59
N THR A 86 2.67 -0.04 4.53
CA THR A 86 1.60 0.92 4.85
C THR A 86 0.42 0.79 3.86
N GLY A 87 0.70 0.77 2.56
CA GLY A 87 -0.33 0.61 1.53
C GLY A 87 -1.09 -0.70 1.65
N PHE A 88 -0.39 -1.81 1.94
CA PHE A 88 -0.99 -3.10 2.21
C PHE A 88 -1.96 -3.03 3.41
N SER A 89 -1.52 -2.41 4.52
CA SER A 89 -2.35 -2.26 5.72
C SER A 89 -3.60 -1.42 5.45
N VAL A 90 -3.46 -0.33 4.70
CA VAL A 90 -4.60 0.50 4.27
C VAL A 90 -5.54 -0.30 3.39
N SER A 91 -5.03 -1.10 2.45
CA SER A 91 -5.85 -1.96 1.58
C SER A 91 -6.61 -3.02 2.39
N MET A 92 -5.96 -3.65 3.36
CA MET A 92 -6.61 -4.65 4.23
C MET A 92 -7.70 -4.06 5.12
N ALA A 93 -7.60 -2.80 5.50
CA ALA A 93 -8.60 -2.12 6.34
C ALA A 93 -9.84 -1.67 5.55
N GLN A 94 -9.85 -1.79 4.23
CA GLN A 94 -10.93 -1.28 3.39
C GLN A 94 -12.12 -2.24 3.33
N TYR A 95 -13.15 -1.93 4.14
CA TYR A 95 -14.41 -2.65 4.14
C TYR A 95 -15.40 -2.13 3.09
N MET A 96 -15.78 -0.84 3.20
CA MET A 96 -16.82 -0.24 2.35
C MET A 96 -16.49 -0.25 0.84
N PRO A 97 -15.26 0.11 0.42
CA PRO A 97 -14.89 0.01 -0.98
C PRO A 97 -15.02 -1.42 -1.53
N THR A 98 -14.57 -2.41 -0.77
CA THR A 98 -14.65 -3.82 -1.17
C THR A 98 -16.10 -4.29 -1.29
N LEU A 99 -16.94 -3.93 -0.31
CA LEU A 99 -18.34 -4.37 -0.27
C LEU A 99 -19.15 -3.74 -1.41
N TRP A 100 -19.04 -2.43 -1.60
CA TRP A 100 -19.88 -1.71 -2.57
C TRP A 100 -19.44 -1.95 -4.01
N LEU A 101 -18.16 -1.73 -4.31
CA LEU A 101 -17.67 -1.89 -5.69
C LEU A 101 -17.52 -3.36 -6.10
N GLY A 102 -17.35 -4.24 -5.13
CA GLY A 102 -17.34 -5.68 -5.35
C GLY A 102 -18.73 -6.32 -5.41
N ALA A 103 -19.80 -5.54 -5.15
CA ALA A 103 -21.18 -6.04 -5.12
C ALA A 103 -21.34 -7.31 -4.25
N GLY A 104 -20.59 -7.42 -3.15
CA GLY A 104 -20.58 -8.58 -2.27
C GLY A 104 -19.93 -9.85 -2.84
N ARG A 105 -19.37 -9.80 -4.05
CA ARG A 105 -18.76 -10.98 -4.71
C ARG A 105 -17.37 -11.32 -4.18
N PHE A 106 -16.66 -10.34 -3.60
CA PHE A 106 -15.30 -10.50 -3.10
C PHE A 106 -15.30 -10.47 -1.58
N THR A 107 -15.00 -11.61 -0.99
CA THR A 107 -14.84 -11.74 0.46
C THR A 107 -13.38 -11.48 0.85
N THR A 108 -13.18 -10.62 1.83
CA THR A 108 -11.87 -10.37 2.46
C THR A 108 -11.97 -10.68 3.95
N LEU A 109 -10.82 -10.84 4.61
CA LEU A 109 -10.81 -11.03 6.06
C LEU A 109 -11.56 -9.92 6.81
N THR A 110 -11.49 -8.69 6.28
CA THR A 110 -12.16 -7.52 6.86
C THR A 110 -13.67 -7.57 6.64
N THR A 111 -14.13 -7.93 5.43
CA THR A 111 -15.57 -8.06 5.16
C THR A 111 -16.20 -9.20 5.95
N GLU A 112 -15.50 -10.33 6.10
CA GLU A 112 -15.95 -11.44 6.95
C GLU A 112 -16.00 -11.05 8.44
N ALA A 113 -14.97 -10.37 8.96
CA ALA A 113 -14.94 -9.93 10.35
C ALA A 113 -16.10 -8.97 10.66
N VAL A 114 -16.40 -8.03 9.75
CA VAL A 114 -17.53 -7.10 9.93
C VAL A 114 -18.87 -7.83 9.83
N ALA A 115 -19.06 -8.76 8.89
CA ALA A 115 -20.27 -9.54 8.78
C ALA A 115 -20.54 -10.37 10.06
N LEU A 116 -19.50 -10.96 10.65
CA LEU A 116 -19.61 -11.73 11.89
C LEU A 116 -19.86 -10.86 13.13
N SER A 117 -19.49 -9.57 13.09
CA SER A 117 -19.73 -8.64 14.22
C SER A 117 -21.21 -8.38 14.47
N SER A 118 -22.07 -8.55 13.46
CA SER A 118 -23.51 -8.28 13.53
C SER A 118 -24.38 -9.46 13.94
N GLY A 119 -23.82 -10.59 14.35
CA GLY A 119 -24.62 -11.75 14.80
C GLY A 119 -23.86 -13.08 14.82
N GLY A 120 -22.55 -13.07 14.59
CA GLY A 120 -21.70 -14.24 14.60
C GLY A 120 -21.18 -14.62 15.99
N SER A 121 -20.50 -15.76 16.10
CA SER A 121 -19.87 -16.18 17.34
C SER A 121 -18.63 -15.33 17.66
N ILE A 122 -18.55 -14.86 18.90
CA ILE A 122 -17.42 -14.05 19.41
C ILE A 122 -16.04 -14.73 19.14
N PRO A 123 -15.87 -16.03 19.36
CA PRO A 123 -14.59 -16.70 19.07
C PRO A 123 -14.15 -16.61 17.59
N ILE A 124 -15.10 -16.73 16.67
CA ILE A 124 -14.80 -16.65 15.24
C ILE A 124 -14.42 -15.21 14.86
N LEU A 125 -15.15 -14.23 15.36
CA LEU A 125 -14.81 -12.81 15.18
C LEU A 125 -13.41 -12.50 15.72
N ALA A 126 -13.09 -12.96 16.92
CA ALA A 126 -11.78 -12.78 17.53
C ALA A 126 -10.66 -13.43 16.70
N SER A 127 -10.88 -14.62 16.15
CA SER A 127 -9.90 -15.30 15.29
C SER A 127 -9.63 -14.52 14.00
N ARG A 128 -10.65 -13.92 13.37
CA ARG A 128 -10.51 -13.08 12.16
C ARG A 128 -9.78 -11.77 12.46
N ALA A 129 -10.12 -11.12 13.59
CA ALA A 129 -9.43 -9.92 14.04
C ALA A 129 -7.94 -10.17 14.34
N LEU A 130 -7.63 -11.27 15.03
CA LEU A 130 -6.26 -11.69 15.27
C LEU A 130 -5.53 -11.99 13.95
N GLY A 131 -6.20 -12.67 13.01
CA GLY A 131 -5.65 -12.92 11.67
C GLY A 131 -5.26 -11.64 10.94
N LEU A 132 -6.10 -10.60 10.97
CA LEU A 132 -5.80 -9.28 10.38
C LEU A 132 -4.60 -8.62 11.07
N LEU A 133 -4.54 -8.64 12.40
CA LEU A 133 -3.42 -8.09 13.17
C LEU A 133 -2.11 -8.79 12.85
N LEU A 134 -2.11 -10.13 12.87
CA LEU A 134 -0.93 -10.93 12.58
C LEU A 134 -0.46 -10.76 11.15
N LEU A 135 -1.38 -10.75 10.18
CA LEU A 135 -1.05 -10.54 8.77
C LEU A 135 -0.41 -9.17 8.54
N THR A 136 -1.04 -8.12 9.05
CA THR A 136 -0.53 -6.75 8.92
C THR A 136 0.82 -6.59 9.62
N SER A 137 0.95 -7.10 10.85
CA SER A 137 2.20 -7.05 11.62
C SER A 137 3.33 -7.83 10.95
N SER A 138 3.02 -8.98 10.34
CA SER A 138 4.01 -9.80 9.62
C SER A 138 4.56 -9.08 8.39
N VAL A 139 3.72 -8.34 7.65
CA VAL A 139 4.16 -7.54 6.50
C VAL A 139 5.08 -6.40 6.94
N PHE A 140 4.77 -5.71 8.04
CA PHE A 140 5.66 -4.70 8.60
C PHE A 140 6.98 -5.30 9.10
N ALA A 141 6.93 -6.43 9.80
CA ALA A 141 8.13 -7.14 10.27
C ALA A 141 9.01 -7.58 9.09
N LEU A 142 8.40 -8.11 8.03
CA LEU A 142 9.11 -8.51 6.81
C LEU A 142 9.73 -7.29 6.11
N ALA A 143 8.99 -6.19 5.96
CA ALA A 143 9.50 -4.95 5.38
C ALA A 143 10.68 -4.39 6.19
N ALA A 144 10.59 -4.42 7.52
CA ALA A 144 11.68 -4.02 8.42
C ALA A 144 12.92 -4.93 8.29
N LEU A 145 12.72 -6.25 8.23
CA LEU A 145 13.78 -7.21 8.04
C LEU A 145 14.50 -7.01 6.71
N LEU A 146 13.75 -6.93 5.61
CA LEU A 146 14.30 -6.70 4.27
C LEU A 146 15.04 -5.36 4.21
N SER A 147 14.51 -4.31 4.86
CA SER A 147 15.18 -3.01 4.91
C SER A 147 16.51 -3.06 5.65
N ARG A 148 16.63 -3.88 6.70
CA ARG A 148 17.90 -4.12 7.42
C ARG A 148 18.91 -4.89 6.56
N LEU A 149 18.46 -5.92 5.86
CA LEU A 149 19.31 -6.72 4.97
C LEU A 149 19.90 -5.87 3.82
N VAL A 150 19.07 -5.09 3.16
CA VAL A 150 19.50 -4.13 2.13
C VAL A 150 20.48 -3.10 2.68
N GLY A 151 20.41 -2.78 3.98
CA GLY A 151 21.31 -1.82 4.60
C GLY A 151 22.66 -2.36 5.01
N ARG A 152 22.76 -3.61 5.38
CA ARG A 152 24.02 -4.26 5.76
C ARG A 152 25.02 -4.30 4.60
N HIS A 153 24.56 -4.53 3.39
CA HIS A 153 25.41 -4.52 2.19
C HIS A 153 26.06 -3.18 1.86
N ARG A 154 25.60 -2.07 2.45
CA ARG A 154 26.12 -0.72 2.18
C ARG A 154 27.08 -0.19 3.26
N GLN A 155 27.16 -0.83 4.42
CA GLN A 155 28.09 -0.42 5.49
C GLN A 155 29.54 -0.90 5.24
N GLY A 156 29.75 -1.82 4.31
CA GLY A 156 31.09 -2.30 3.91
C GLY A 156 31.83 -1.39 2.91
N LEU A 157 31.28 -0.22 2.58
CA LEU A 157 31.88 0.74 1.63
C LEU A 157 32.17 2.11 2.29
N ARG A 158 32.35 2.13 3.61
CA ARG A 158 32.86 3.30 4.33
C ARG A 158 34.28 3.07 4.75
#